data_a5876d8113b2ecbf4150d154905eb6f8
#
_entry.id   a5876d8113b2ecbf4150d154905eb6f8
#
_cell.length_a   1.000
_cell.length_b   1.000
_cell.length_c   1.000
_cell.angle_alpha   90.00
_cell.angle_beta   90.00
_cell.angle_gamma   90.00
#
_symmetry.space_group_name_H-M   'P 1'
#
loop_
_entity.id
_entity.type
_entity.pdbx_description
1 polymer ?
#
loop_
_entity_poly.entity_id
_entity_poly.type
_entity_poly.pdbx_seq_one_letter_code
_entity_poly.pdbx_strand_id
1 'polypeptide(L)'
;MGDIEKLTRETIASGGILAMLYFDIHAKTKELVQELGTGFINEIIHKQGVVFALGEIDEPTGGAEDKNWSSSIQLKVLAKDFAVLGAICMANSPYSVEILRPDEIKLTLANAHSLLGTMSATTAEYKRYILTKLSNKEELGRLQENLKRRADMGKDILKKDK
;
A
#
# COMPACT_ATOMS: atom_id res chain seq x y z
N MET A 1 -1.85 7.16 -27.08
CA MET A 1 -1.21 5.85 -26.82
C MET A 1 0.30 5.93 -26.81
N GLY A 2 0.94 6.56 -27.77
CA GLY A 2 2.41 6.65 -27.82
C GLY A 2 3.08 7.29 -26.58
N ASP A 3 2.46 8.27 -25.96
CA ASP A 3 3.04 8.98 -24.82
C ASP A 3 3.08 8.14 -23.53
N ILE A 4 2.02 7.37 -23.23
CA ILE A 4 1.99 6.49 -22.05
C ILE A 4 3.00 5.35 -22.21
N GLU A 5 3.12 4.79 -23.41
CA GLU A 5 4.06 3.72 -23.66
C GLU A 5 5.52 4.18 -23.60
N LYS A 6 5.79 5.39 -24.10
CA LYS A 6 7.09 6.04 -23.98
C LYS A 6 7.43 6.31 -22.51
N LEU A 7 6.51 6.93 -21.78
CA LEU A 7 6.64 7.20 -20.35
C LEU A 7 6.90 5.91 -19.54
N THR A 8 6.16 4.85 -19.87
CA THR A 8 6.35 3.53 -19.23
C THR A 8 7.75 3.00 -19.47
N ARG A 9 8.24 3.02 -20.71
CA ARG A 9 9.60 2.54 -21.03
C ARG A 9 10.68 3.34 -20.31
N GLU A 10 10.58 4.66 -20.32
CA GLU A 10 11.54 5.55 -19.66
C GLU A 10 11.55 5.32 -18.13
N THR A 11 10.38 5.18 -17.52
CA THR A 11 10.26 4.93 -16.09
C THR A 11 10.86 3.57 -15.72
N ILE A 12 10.56 2.51 -16.47
CA ILE A 12 11.11 1.16 -16.22
C ILE A 12 12.63 1.16 -16.41
N ALA A 13 13.15 1.82 -17.44
CA ALA A 13 14.59 1.95 -17.66
C ALA A 13 15.31 2.65 -16.49
N SER A 14 14.59 3.50 -15.75
CA SER A 14 15.08 4.20 -14.56
C SER A 14 14.82 3.45 -13.24
N GLY A 15 14.36 2.20 -13.29
CA GLY A 15 14.10 1.36 -12.11
C GLY A 15 12.65 1.33 -11.65
N GLY A 16 11.73 1.88 -12.47
CA GLY A 16 10.28 1.84 -12.21
C GLY A 16 9.67 0.45 -12.40
N ILE A 17 8.48 0.29 -11.88
CA ILE A 17 7.72 -0.97 -11.91
C ILE A 17 6.31 -0.70 -12.44
N LEU A 18 5.90 -1.47 -13.43
CA LEU A 18 4.51 -1.54 -13.88
C LEU A 18 3.87 -2.79 -13.29
N ALA A 19 2.79 -2.61 -12.54
CA ALA A 19 2.07 -3.70 -11.90
C ALA A 19 0.56 -3.58 -12.08
N MET A 20 -0.13 -4.70 -11.97
CA MET A 20 -1.57 -4.79 -11.79
C MET A 20 -1.86 -5.18 -10.34
N LEU A 21 -2.67 -4.40 -9.67
CA LEU A 21 -3.13 -4.62 -8.30
C LEU A 21 -4.62 -4.90 -8.31
N TYR A 22 -5.04 -5.84 -7.49
CA TYR A 22 -6.43 -6.26 -7.40
C TYR A 22 -6.94 -6.04 -5.98
N PHE A 23 -8.07 -5.33 -5.88
CA PHE A 23 -8.69 -5.02 -4.60
C PHE A 23 -10.16 -5.43 -4.62
N ASP A 24 -10.69 -5.73 -3.46
CA ASP A 24 -12.12 -5.89 -3.22
C ASP A 24 -12.65 -4.69 -2.43
N ILE A 25 -13.86 -4.31 -2.72
CA ILE A 25 -14.55 -3.21 -2.06
C ILE A 25 -15.97 -3.62 -1.70
N HIS A 26 -16.40 -3.23 -0.52
CA HIS A 26 -17.71 -3.59 0.01
C HIS A 26 -18.40 -2.34 0.58
N ALA A 27 -19.69 -2.19 0.28
CA ALA A 27 -20.49 -1.11 0.84
C ALA A 27 -21.99 -1.49 0.93
N LYS A 28 -22.78 -0.66 1.58
CA LYS A 28 -24.21 -0.90 1.78
C LYS A 28 -25.05 -0.69 0.51
N THR A 29 -24.57 0.09 -0.43
CA THR A 29 -25.28 0.39 -1.69
C THR A 29 -24.35 0.29 -2.87
N LYS A 30 -24.93 0.05 -4.06
CA LYS A 30 -24.21 -0.01 -5.33
C LYS A 30 -23.47 1.30 -5.64
N GLU A 31 -24.15 2.42 -5.42
CA GLU A 31 -23.63 3.77 -5.64
C GLU A 31 -22.43 4.04 -4.74
N LEU A 32 -22.51 3.65 -3.47
CA LEU A 32 -21.43 3.84 -2.51
C LEU A 32 -20.20 2.98 -2.85
N VAL A 33 -20.38 1.78 -3.39
CA VAL A 33 -19.26 0.96 -3.89
C VAL A 33 -18.51 1.70 -4.99
N GLN A 34 -19.23 2.28 -5.96
CA GLN A 34 -18.62 3.02 -7.06
C GLN A 34 -17.93 4.31 -6.59
N GLU A 35 -18.56 5.05 -5.68
CA GLU A 35 -17.99 6.27 -5.10
C GLU A 35 -16.69 5.97 -4.33
N LEU A 36 -16.70 4.98 -3.45
CA LEU A 36 -15.53 4.56 -2.69
C LEU A 36 -14.43 4.03 -3.60
N GLY A 37 -14.77 3.25 -4.62
CA GLY A 37 -13.80 2.74 -5.60
C GLY A 37 -13.15 3.86 -6.40
N THR A 38 -13.92 4.82 -6.86
CA THR A 38 -13.40 6.00 -7.57
C THR A 38 -12.50 6.84 -6.66
N GLY A 39 -12.91 7.08 -5.42
CA GLY A 39 -12.12 7.79 -4.42
C GLY A 39 -10.81 7.08 -4.11
N PHE A 40 -10.84 5.77 -3.98
CA PHE A 40 -9.66 4.93 -3.76
C PHE A 40 -8.65 5.03 -4.92
N ILE A 41 -9.11 4.88 -6.16
CA ILE A 41 -8.26 5.02 -7.35
C ILE A 41 -7.63 6.41 -7.38
N ASN A 42 -8.42 7.45 -7.12
CA ASN A 42 -7.95 8.82 -7.09
C ASN A 42 -6.91 9.07 -6.00
N GLU A 43 -7.05 8.45 -4.83
CA GLU A 43 -6.03 8.50 -3.78
C GLU A 43 -4.70 7.89 -4.23
N ILE A 44 -4.72 6.74 -4.89
CA ILE A 44 -3.51 6.09 -5.39
C ILE A 44 -2.81 6.93 -6.46
N ILE A 45 -3.55 7.53 -7.39
CA ILE A 45 -2.99 8.37 -8.46
C ILE A 45 -2.18 9.54 -7.88
N HIS A 46 -2.60 10.10 -6.75
CA HIS A 46 -1.95 11.25 -6.13
C HIS A 46 -0.84 10.88 -5.14
N LYS A 47 -0.57 9.60 -4.92
CA LYS A 47 0.55 9.19 -4.04
C LYS A 47 1.90 9.56 -4.66
N GLN A 48 2.78 10.08 -3.82
CA GLN A 48 4.13 10.43 -4.24
C GLN A 48 4.89 9.21 -4.80
N GLY A 49 5.43 9.35 -5.99
CA GLY A 49 6.16 8.28 -6.68
C GLY A 49 5.30 7.40 -7.56
N VAL A 50 3.98 7.62 -7.62
CA VAL A 50 3.11 7.07 -8.66
C VAL A 50 3.22 7.95 -9.90
N VAL A 51 3.62 7.36 -11.02
CA VAL A 51 3.75 8.05 -12.31
C VAL A 51 2.41 8.13 -13.01
N PHE A 52 1.69 7.01 -13.03
CA PHE A 52 0.26 6.97 -13.37
C PHE A 52 -0.42 5.77 -12.70
N ALA A 53 -1.74 5.83 -12.59
CA ALA A 53 -2.57 4.70 -12.27
C ALA A 53 -3.85 4.75 -13.12
N LEU A 54 -4.25 3.58 -13.63
CA LEU A 54 -5.47 3.38 -14.42
C LEU A 54 -6.29 2.29 -13.73
N GLY A 55 -7.46 2.63 -13.25
CA GLY A 55 -8.34 1.73 -12.52
C GLY A 55 -9.62 1.43 -13.26
N GLU A 56 -10.05 0.17 -13.20
CA GLU A 56 -11.36 -0.31 -13.62
C GLU A 56 -12.09 -0.88 -12.41
N ILE A 57 -13.35 -0.51 -12.26
CA ILE A 57 -14.24 -1.00 -11.20
C ILE A 57 -15.26 -1.90 -11.87
N ASP A 58 -15.30 -3.16 -11.46
CA ASP A 58 -16.27 -4.11 -11.97
C ASP A 58 -17.69 -3.72 -11.57
N GLU A 59 -18.69 -4.22 -12.26
CA GLU A 59 -20.07 -3.98 -11.89
C GLU A 59 -20.36 -4.55 -10.49
N PRO A 60 -20.87 -3.72 -9.53
CA PRO A 60 -21.15 -4.20 -8.19
C PRO A 60 -22.21 -5.31 -8.18
N THR A 61 -21.92 -6.35 -7.41
CA THR A 61 -22.79 -7.52 -7.21
C THR A 61 -23.23 -7.64 -5.76
N GLY A 62 -24.36 -8.25 -5.47
CA GLY A 62 -24.91 -8.46 -4.13
C GLY A 62 -26.24 -7.78 -3.89
N GLY A 63 -26.59 -7.48 -2.68
CA GLY A 63 -27.66 -6.56 -2.26
C GLY A 63 -28.94 -7.14 -1.70
N ALA A 64 -29.43 -8.30 -2.11
CA ALA A 64 -30.76 -8.75 -1.67
C ALA A 64 -30.76 -9.55 -0.35
N GLU A 65 -29.82 -10.47 -0.15
CA GLU A 65 -29.72 -11.32 1.05
C GLU A 65 -28.53 -10.95 1.94
N ASP A 66 -27.40 -10.51 1.35
CA ASP A 66 -26.15 -10.24 2.06
C ASP A 66 -26.05 -8.82 2.65
N LYS A 67 -27.04 -7.96 2.49
CA LYS A 67 -27.07 -6.56 2.95
C LYS A 67 -25.91 -5.66 2.46
N ASN A 68 -24.93 -6.21 1.73
CA ASN A 68 -23.78 -5.51 1.22
C ASN A 68 -23.61 -5.74 -0.28
N TRP A 69 -23.13 -4.70 -0.95
CA TRP A 69 -22.68 -4.76 -2.32
C TRP A 69 -21.17 -4.91 -2.35
N SER A 70 -20.66 -5.65 -3.32
CA SER A 70 -19.23 -5.92 -3.50
C SER A 70 -18.82 -5.69 -4.94
N SER A 71 -17.60 -5.22 -5.15
CA SER A 71 -16.99 -5.10 -6.46
C SER A 71 -15.49 -5.36 -6.37
N SER A 72 -14.87 -5.68 -7.50
CA SER A 72 -13.43 -5.75 -7.66
C SER A 72 -12.91 -4.49 -8.34
N ILE A 73 -11.72 -4.07 -7.95
CA ILE A 73 -10.96 -3.01 -8.60
C ILE A 73 -9.71 -3.61 -9.20
N GLN A 74 -9.50 -3.42 -10.49
CA GLN A 74 -8.27 -3.74 -11.19
C GLN A 74 -7.51 -2.43 -11.41
N LEU A 75 -6.34 -2.30 -10.81
CA LEU A 75 -5.56 -1.05 -10.84
C LEU A 75 -4.19 -1.28 -11.45
N LYS A 76 -3.99 -0.78 -12.67
CA LYS A 76 -2.69 -0.75 -13.31
C LYS A 76 -1.90 0.44 -12.82
N VAL A 77 -0.78 0.21 -12.14
CA VAL A 77 0.06 1.25 -11.53
C VAL A 77 1.45 1.23 -12.16
N LEU A 78 1.95 2.39 -12.55
CA LEU A 78 3.35 2.63 -12.84
C LEU A 78 3.96 3.40 -11.67
N ALA A 79 4.80 2.72 -10.89
CA ALA A 79 5.53 3.30 -9.78
C ALA A 79 6.97 3.63 -10.19
N LYS A 80 7.54 4.71 -9.65
CA LYS A 80 8.92 5.13 -9.95
C LYS A 80 9.98 4.12 -9.50
N ASP A 81 9.67 3.30 -8.50
CA ASP A 81 10.54 2.26 -7.96
C ASP A 81 9.75 1.19 -7.19
N PHE A 82 10.43 0.10 -6.84
CA PHE A 82 9.80 -1.02 -6.12
C PHE A 82 9.41 -0.66 -4.68
N ALA A 83 10.10 0.25 -4.03
CA ALA A 83 9.76 0.67 -2.67
C ALA A 83 8.40 1.41 -2.63
N VAL A 84 8.11 2.23 -3.63
CA VAL A 84 6.80 2.89 -3.78
C VAL A 84 5.69 1.86 -4.01
N LEU A 85 5.90 0.88 -4.90
CA LEU A 85 4.92 -0.19 -5.11
C LEU A 85 4.68 -0.98 -3.81
N GLY A 86 5.75 -1.34 -3.10
CA GLY A 86 5.67 -2.02 -1.81
C GLY A 86 4.88 -1.23 -0.76
N ALA A 87 5.11 0.09 -0.69
CA ALA A 87 4.37 0.97 0.23
C ALA A 87 2.86 1.01 -0.10
N ILE A 88 2.50 1.05 -1.40
CA ILE A 88 1.10 0.98 -1.85
C ILE A 88 0.48 -0.35 -1.41
N CYS A 89 1.15 -1.47 -1.65
CA CYS A 89 0.67 -2.80 -1.27
C CYS A 89 0.47 -2.93 0.25
N MET A 90 1.42 -2.45 1.04
CA MET A 90 1.33 -2.52 2.50
C MET A 90 0.22 -1.64 3.06
N ALA A 91 0.01 -0.45 2.50
CA ALA A 91 -1.02 0.48 2.97
C ALA A 91 -2.44 0.04 2.60
N ASN A 92 -2.60 -0.64 1.45
CA ASN A 92 -3.93 -0.89 0.87
C ASN A 92 -4.28 -2.38 0.76
N SER A 93 -3.35 -3.28 1.03
CA SER A 93 -3.57 -4.73 1.11
C SER A 93 -4.31 -5.33 -0.11
N PRO A 94 -3.79 -5.22 -1.34
CA PRO A 94 -4.41 -5.87 -2.48
C PRO A 94 -4.47 -7.39 -2.26
N TYR A 95 -5.55 -8.04 -2.69
CA TYR A 95 -5.65 -9.50 -2.58
C TYR A 95 -4.80 -10.23 -3.63
N SER A 96 -4.37 -9.53 -4.69
CA SER A 96 -3.43 -10.04 -5.68
C SER A 96 -2.57 -8.92 -6.26
N VAL A 97 -1.33 -9.27 -6.61
CA VAL A 97 -0.34 -8.38 -7.22
C VAL A 97 0.31 -9.12 -8.38
N GLU A 98 0.28 -8.51 -9.56
CA GLU A 98 0.96 -9.02 -10.74
C GLU A 98 1.95 -7.97 -11.25
N ILE A 99 3.24 -8.30 -11.30
CA ILE A 99 4.24 -7.42 -11.87
C ILE A 99 4.29 -7.66 -13.36
N LEU A 100 3.94 -6.64 -14.13
CA LEU A 100 3.89 -6.71 -15.58
C LEU A 100 5.23 -6.42 -16.22
N ARG A 101 5.99 -5.49 -15.64
CA ARG A 101 7.34 -5.09 -16.08
C ARG A 101 8.12 -4.47 -14.93
N PRO A 102 9.46 -4.63 -14.89
CA PRO A 102 10.30 -5.47 -15.76
C PRO A 102 10.25 -6.94 -15.37
N ASP A 103 10.89 -7.80 -16.15
CA ASP A 103 11.02 -9.23 -15.84
C ASP A 103 12.00 -9.49 -14.68
N GLU A 104 12.93 -8.57 -14.44
CA GLU A 104 13.92 -8.64 -13.37
C GLU A 104 13.93 -7.32 -12.57
N ILE A 105 13.83 -7.40 -11.25
CA ILE A 105 13.84 -6.24 -10.35
C ILE A 105 15.23 -6.12 -9.72
N LYS A 106 15.86 -4.95 -9.91
CA LYS A 106 17.11 -4.58 -9.24
C LYS A 106 16.84 -3.53 -8.18
N LEU A 107 17.07 -3.87 -6.91
CA LEU A 107 16.93 -2.94 -5.82
C LEU A 107 18.26 -2.24 -5.53
N THR A 108 18.23 -0.92 -5.45
CA THR A 108 19.32 -0.16 -4.84
C THR A 108 19.29 -0.38 -3.32
N LEU A 109 20.44 -0.20 -2.67
CA LEU A 109 20.51 -0.31 -1.20
C LEU A 109 19.53 0.67 -0.52
N ALA A 110 19.40 1.88 -1.06
CA ALA A 110 18.45 2.88 -0.54
C ALA A 110 16.99 2.40 -0.65
N ASN A 111 16.60 1.81 -1.80
CA ASN A 111 15.25 1.28 -1.99
C ASN A 111 14.98 0.07 -1.09
N ALA A 112 15.97 -0.80 -0.89
CA ALA A 112 15.85 -1.93 0.03
C ALA A 112 15.66 -1.46 1.48
N HIS A 113 16.44 -0.48 1.95
CA HIS A 113 16.28 0.12 3.28
C HIS A 113 14.91 0.78 3.44
N SER A 114 14.45 1.56 2.45
CA SER A 114 13.14 2.20 2.47
C SER A 114 12.02 1.19 2.58
N LEU A 115 12.08 0.11 1.77
CA LEU A 115 11.08 -0.95 1.78
C LEU A 115 11.03 -1.65 3.15
N LEU A 116 12.16 -2.09 3.68
CA LEU A 116 12.23 -2.76 4.97
C LEU A 116 11.78 -1.84 6.13
N GLY A 117 12.14 -0.56 6.07
CA GLY A 117 11.68 0.45 7.03
C GLY A 117 10.16 0.62 7.01
N THR A 118 9.57 0.71 5.83
CA THR A 118 8.11 0.82 5.65
C THR A 118 7.40 -0.44 6.16
N MET A 119 7.90 -1.64 5.81
CA MET A 119 7.36 -2.91 6.31
C MET A 119 7.38 -2.96 7.85
N SER A 120 8.49 -2.59 8.45
CA SER A 120 8.64 -2.57 9.92
C SER A 120 7.68 -1.58 10.58
N ALA A 121 7.56 -0.37 10.03
CA ALA A 121 6.68 0.67 10.56
C ALA A 121 5.21 0.24 10.45
N THR A 122 4.77 -0.22 9.29
CA THR A 122 3.39 -0.69 9.07
C THR A 122 3.04 -1.86 9.97
N THR A 123 3.95 -2.83 10.12
CA THR A 123 3.74 -3.97 11.02
C THR A 123 3.64 -3.53 12.48
N ALA A 124 4.45 -2.56 12.91
CA ALA A 124 4.39 -2.02 14.27
C ALA A 124 3.06 -1.28 14.52
N GLU A 125 2.56 -0.53 13.54
CA GLU A 125 1.26 0.15 13.64
C GLU A 125 0.10 -0.84 13.74
N TYR A 126 0.07 -1.90 12.92
CA TYR A 126 -0.94 -2.96 13.04
C TYR A 126 -0.90 -3.67 14.39
N LYS A 127 0.29 -4.02 14.87
CA LYS A 127 0.45 -4.62 16.20
C LYS A 127 -0.08 -3.70 17.29
N ARG A 128 0.27 -2.41 17.24
CA ARG A 128 -0.22 -1.41 18.18
C ARG A 128 -1.74 -1.28 18.15
N TYR A 129 -2.33 -1.22 16.94
CA TYR A 129 -3.78 -1.14 16.77
C TYR A 129 -4.50 -2.36 17.38
N ILE A 130 -4.04 -3.57 17.06
CA ILE A 130 -4.62 -4.82 17.57
C ILE A 130 -4.53 -4.85 19.10
N LEU A 131 -3.37 -4.54 19.67
CA LEU A 131 -3.17 -4.55 21.11
C LEU A 131 -4.01 -3.47 21.80
N THR A 132 -4.15 -2.28 21.20
CA THR A 132 -5.02 -1.21 21.72
C THR A 132 -6.50 -1.64 21.78
N LYS A 133 -6.94 -2.45 20.80
CA LYS A 133 -8.32 -2.93 20.75
C LYS A 133 -8.61 -4.13 21.67
N LEU A 134 -7.61 -4.96 21.93
CA LEU A 134 -7.77 -6.21 22.68
C LEU A 134 -7.29 -6.12 24.14
N SER A 135 -6.39 -5.18 24.46
CA SER A 135 -5.77 -5.10 25.78
C SER A 135 -6.60 -4.26 26.74
N ASN A 136 -6.56 -4.63 28.03
CA ASN A 136 -7.05 -3.79 29.10
C ASN A 136 -6.09 -2.60 29.33
N LYS A 137 -6.50 -1.62 30.17
CA LYS A 137 -5.71 -0.40 30.41
C LYS A 137 -4.29 -0.63 30.93
N GLU A 138 -4.10 -1.68 31.70
CA GLU A 138 -2.81 -2.00 32.31
C GLU A 138 -1.82 -2.58 31.29
N GLU A 139 -2.28 -3.51 30.44
CA GLU A 139 -1.49 -4.07 29.35
C GLU A 139 -1.14 -2.99 28.30
N LEU A 140 -2.06 -2.05 28.05
CA LEU A 140 -1.82 -0.91 27.17
C LEU A 140 -0.70 -0.02 27.69
N GLY A 141 -0.65 0.25 29.00
CA GLY A 141 0.41 1.02 29.64
C GLY A 141 1.78 0.35 29.47
N ARG A 142 1.87 -0.95 29.72
CA ARG A 142 3.11 -1.75 29.52
C ARG A 142 3.58 -1.74 28.07
N LEU A 143 2.64 -1.83 27.12
CA LEU A 143 2.95 -1.77 25.70
C LEU A 143 3.52 -0.42 25.29
N GLN A 144 2.90 0.68 25.74
CA GLN A 144 3.38 2.03 25.44
C GLN A 144 4.80 2.26 25.99
N GLU A 145 5.09 1.78 27.18
CA GLU A 145 6.40 1.86 27.80
C GLU A 145 7.47 1.07 27.03
N ASN A 146 7.13 -0.15 26.56
CA ASN A 146 8.00 -0.97 25.72
C ASN A 146 8.29 -0.31 24.36
N LEU A 147 7.28 0.27 23.72
CA LEU A 147 7.45 0.97 22.43
C LEU A 147 8.34 2.20 22.58
N LYS A 148 8.16 2.98 23.66
CA LYS A 148 9.01 4.13 23.96
C LYS A 148 10.47 3.71 24.17
N ARG A 149 10.70 2.66 24.94
CA ARG A 149 12.05 2.11 25.20
C ARG A 149 12.73 1.65 23.90
N ARG A 150 12.01 0.99 22.99
CA ARG A 150 12.56 0.58 21.69
C ARG A 150 12.93 1.78 20.81
N ALA A 151 12.10 2.82 20.82
CA ALA A 151 12.37 4.03 20.06
C ALA A 151 13.62 4.76 20.58
N ASP A 152 13.79 4.81 21.91
CA ASP A 152 14.96 5.41 22.54
C ASP A 152 16.24 4.60 22.26
N MET A 153 16.17 3.27 22.33
CA MET A 153 17.29 2.40 21.93
C MET A 153 17.71 2.59 20.47
N GLY A 154 16.75 2.72 19.56
CA GLY A 154 17.03 2.99 18.15
C GLY A 154 17.73 4.33 17.93
N LYS A 155 17.35 5.38 18.67
CA LYS A 155 18.01 6.69 18.63
C LYS A 155 19.44 6.64 19.17
N ASP A 156 19.69 5.85 20.19
CA ASP A 156 21.02 5.73 20.80
C ASP A 156 22.00 4.98 19.91
N ILE A 157 21.54 3.99 19.14
CA ILE A 157 22.35 3.28 18.13
C ILE A 157 22.77 4.26 17.03
N LEU A 158 21.82 5.04 16.50
CA LEU A 158 22.10 6.02 15.44
C LEU A 158 23.03 7.17 15.86
N LYS A 159 23.17 7.43 17.16
CA LYS A 159 24.11 8.43 17.69
C LYS A 159 25.53 7.90 17.88
N LYS A 160 25.71 6.59 18.02
CA LYS A 160 27.04 5.98 18.20
C LYS A 160 27.84 5.84 16.90
N ASP A 161 27.19 5.94 15.75
CA ASP A 161 27.83 5.83 14.42
C ASP A 161 28.20 7.22 13.84
N LYS A 162 28.17 8.28 14.64
CA LYS A 162 28.68 9.61 14.31
C LYS A 162 29.86 9.98 15.23
#